data_59605cdc49c710bb98d40f4638471116
#
_entry.id   59605cdc49c710bb98d40f4638471116
#
_cell.length_a   1.000
_cell.length_b   1.000
_cell.length_c   1.000
_cell.angle_alpha   90.00
_cell.angle_beta   90.00
_cell.angle_gamma   90.00
#
_symmetry.space_group_name_H-M   'P 1'
#
loop_
_entity.id
_entity.type
_entity.pdbx_description
1 polymer ?
#
loop_
_entity_poly.entity_id
_entity_poly.type
_entity_poly.pdbx_seq_one_letter_code
_entity_poly.pdbx_strand_id
1 'polypeptide(L)'
;MGTTVTAKDVQVLRQRTGAGMMDCKKALEETGGDIEKAVEYLRKKGIAKAEKRADRAASEGAIVALVSDDAKTAALVEVNSETDFVARNEEFRALAQAVATQVFGDAGFDGVVTVAQEGELLKQPWHKAPGKTVADAVKEASGKTGENVVLRRYARFKSDGVIGSYVHHNGRVAVLVDIAGGDSPAIKELAYAVAQHIAAGVPKVPLGIVREDVPTAIVERERGIYEEQARNSGKPENILAKIVDGQVNKFYEDNTLLDQKWVRDDTKSIRQLVADAGKEAGAALTVRRFARFQMGEE
;
A
#
# COMPACT_ATOMS: atom_id res chain seq x y z
N MET A 1 21.81 16.54 -45.78
CA MET A 1 21.90 17.85 -45.10
C MET A 1 21.44 17.62 -43.67
N GLY A 2 22.36 17.75 -42.72
CA GLY A 2 22.01 17.54 -41.31
C GLY A 2 21.14 18.70 -40.84
N THR A 3 19.97 18.37 -40.31
CA THR A 3 19.07 19.35 -39.69
C THR A 3 19.79 19.94 -38.48
N THR A 4 20.00 21.26 -38.47
CA THR A 4 20.68 21.94 -37.36
C THR A 4 19.72 21.98 -36.18
N VAL A 5 20.00 21.18 -35.12
CA VAL A 5 19.24 21.18 -33.87
C VAL A 5 19.45 22.52 -33.17
N THR A 6 18.38 23.28 -32.94
CA THR A 6 18.44 24.57 -32.27
C THR A 6 18.21 24.44 -30.75
N ALA A 7 18.70 25.44 -29.99
CA ALA A 7 18.42 25.51 -28.56
C ALA A 7 16.90 25.57 -28.25
N LYS A 8 16.12 26.15 -29.15
CA LYS A 8 14.66 26.25 -29.06
C LYS A 8 14.02 24.85 -29.17
N ASP A 9 14.47 24.03 -30.14
CA ASP A 9 13.96 22.65 -30.30
C ASP A 9 14.26 21.81 -29.08
N VAL A 10 15.48 21.96 -28.53
CA VAL A 10 15.86 21.28 -27.24
C VAL A 10 14.95 21.72 -26.11
N GLN A 11 14.64 23.01 -26.01
CA GLN A 11 13.76 23.54 -24.96
C GLN A 11 12.32 23.02 -25.10
N VAL A 12 11.78 23.01 -26.33
CA VAL A 12 10.45 22.44 -26.63
C VAL A 12 10.38 20.96 -26.26
N LEU A 13 11.37 20.18 -26.69
CA LEU A 13 11.42 18.76 -26.38
C LEU A 13 11.54 18.51 -24.86
N ARG A 14 12.32 19.32 -24.15
CA ARG A 14 12.45 19.25 -22.69
C ARG A 14 11.13 19.57 -21.98
N GLN A 15 10.42 20.61 -22.40
CA GLN A 15 9.10 20.95 -21.83
C GLN A 15 8.08 19.83 -22.02
N ARG A 16 8.12 19.12 -23.16
CA ARG A 16 7.21 18.01 -23.47
C ARG A 16 7.54 16.71 -22.74
N THR A 17 8.82 16.46 -22.47
CA THR A 17 9.28 15.15 -21.99
C THR A 17 9.80 15.15 -20.55
N GLY A 18 10.15 16.32 -20.00
CA GLY A 18 10.84 16.43 -18.71
C GLY A 18 12.29 15.91 -18.72
N ALA A 19 12.80 15.43 -19.86
CA ALA A 19 14.14 14.86 -19.96
C ALA A 19 15.24 15.92 -19.80
N GLY A 20 16.45 15.47 -19.42
CA GLY A 20 17.61 16.34 -19.29
C GLY A 20 17.99 17.01 -20.62
N MET A 21 18.54 18.23 -20.57
CA MET A 21 18.85 19.05 -21.75
C MET A 21 19.78 18.33 -22.74
N MET A 22 20.79 17.60 -22.23
CA MET A 22 21.72 16.84 -23.06
C MET A 22 21.08 15.60 -23.70
N ASP A 23 20.15 14.93 -22.98
CA ASP A 23 19.41 13.82 -23.54
C ASP A 23 18.45 14.29 -24.64
N CYS A 24 17.79 15.47 -24.47
CA CYS A 24 16.96 16.08 -25.50
C CYS A 24 17.76 16.46 -26.74
N LYS A 25 18.94 17.10 -26.56
CA LYS A 25 19.82 17.45 -27.67
C LYS A 25 20.22 16.20 -28.45
N LYS A 26 20.72 15.17 -27.77
CA LYS A 26 21.12 13.92 -28.41
C LYS A 26 19.95 13.23 -29.12
N ALA A 27 18.76 13.23 -28.52
CA ALA A 27 17.58 12.64 -29.14
C ALA A 27 17.21 13.35 -30.47
N LEU A 28 17.28 14.70 -30.52
CA LEU A 28 17.03 15.46 -31.73
C LEU A 28 18.11 15.22 -32.79
N GLU A 29 19.38 15.13 -32.39
CA GLU A 29 20.48 14.79 -33.32
C GLU A 29 20.27 13.40 -33.94
N GLU A 30 19.93 12.39 -33.17
CA GLU A 30 19.68 11.01 -33.62
C GLU A 30 18.40 10.88 -34.50
N THR A 31 17.44 11.77 -34.32
CA THR A 31 16.18 11.75 -35.08
C THR A 31 16.09 12.80 -36.18
N GLY A 32 17.21 13.46 -36.50
CA GLY A 32 17.27 14.47 -37.56
C GLY A 32 16.42 15.70 -37.30
N GLY A 33 16.21 16.09 -36.04
CA GLY A 33 15.41 17.24 -35.61
C GLY A 33 13.90 16.97 -35.51
N ASP A 34 13.44 15.75 -35.79
CA ASP A 34 12.04 15.36 -35.68
C ASP A 34 11.64 15.21 -34.19
N ILE A 35 10.81 16.14 -33.70
CA ILE A 35 10.41 16.21 -32.31
C ILE A 35 9.61 14.97 -31.89
N GLU A 36 8.69 14.46 -32.72
CA GLU A 36 7.87 13.29 -32.36
C GLU A 36 8.73 12.04 -32.28
N LYS A 37 9.64 11.83 -33.23
CA LYS A 37 10.60 10.72 -33.12
C LYS A 37 11.56 10.87 -31.94
N ALA A 38 11.95 12.11 -31.60
CA ALA A 38 12.78 12.38 -30.43
C ALA A 38 12.07 12.07 -29.11
N VAL A 39 10.76 12.35 -29.02
CA VAL A 39 9.93 11.93 -27.87
C VAL A 39 9.93 10.41 -27.75
N GLU A 40 9.70 9.69 -28.85
CA GLU A 40 9.71 8.22 -28.86
C GLU A 40 11.09 7.64 -28.50
N TYR A 41 12.17 8.22 -29.05
CA TYR A 41 13.55 7.85 -28.73
C TYR A 41 13.86 8.03 -27.24
N LEU A 42 13.48 9.18 -26.66
CA LEU A 42 13.66 9.44 -25.23
C LEU A 42 12.86 8.48 -24.37
N ARG A 43 11.63 8.14 -24.77
CA ARG A 43 10.80 7.16 -24.08
C ARG A 43 11.49 5.78 -24.04
N LYS A 44 11.91 5.26 -25.19
CA LYS A 44 12.64 3.97 -25.29
C LYS A 44 13.92 3.98 -24.45
N LYS A 45 14.69 5.06 -24.50
CA LYS A 45 15.92 5.23 -23.71
C LYS A 45 15.64 5.32 -22.22
N GLY A 46 14.55 5.99 -21.82
CA GLY A 46 14.09 6.10 -20.43
C GLY A 46 13.72 4.74 -19.85
N ILE A 47 12.97 3.93 -20.59
CA ILE A 47 12.60 2.56 -20.22
C ILE A 47 13.85 1.69 -20.02
N ALA A 48 14.80 1.71 -20.97
CA ALA A 48 16.04 0.96 -20.86
C ALA A 48 16.92 1.39 -19.66
N LYS A 49 16.90 2.67 -19.31
CA LYS A 49 17.57 3.17 -18.09
C LYS A 49 16.83 2.77 -16.82
N ALA A 50 15.48 2.73 -16.83
CA ALA A 50 14.67 2.29 -15.72
C ALA A 50 14.93 0.80 -15.40
N GLU A 51 15.00 -0.05 -16.41
CA GLU A 51 15.31 -1.47 -16.25
C GLU A 51 16.67 -1.73 -15.57
N LYS A 52 17.67 -0.93 -15.89
CA LYS A 52 19.00 -1.00 -15.23
C LYS A 52 19.00 -0.57 -13.77
N ARG A 53 17.92 0.06 -13.30
CA ARG A 53 17.78 0.52 -11.91
C ARG A 53 16.80 -0.31 -11.10
N ALA A 54 16.12 -1.29 -11.73
CA ALA A 54 15.07 -2.07 -11.10
C ALA A 54 15.50 -2.77 -9.79
N ASP A 55 16.79 -3.09 -9.68
CA ASP A 55 17.38 -3.74 -8.49
C ASP A 55 17.75 -2.75 -7.36
N ARG A 56 17.59 -1.43 -7.57
CA ARG A 56 17.89 -0.46 -6.52
C ARG A 56 16.78 -0.43 -5.49
N ALA A 57 17.15 -0.34 -4.21
CA ALA A 57 16.19 -0.22 -3.13
C ALA A 57 15.35 1.07 -3.27
N ALA A 58 14.04 0.94 -3.20
CA ALA A 58 13.08 2.03 -3.23
C ALA A 58 12.19 1.92 -1.98
N SER A 59 12.57 2.64 -0.92
CA SER A 59 11.95 2.58 0.41
C SER A 59 11.19 3.85 0.81
N GLU A 60 11.31 4.91 0.02
CA GLU A 60 10.51 6.12 0.11
C GLU A 60 9.37 6.08 -0.91
N GLY A 61 8.44 7.05 -0.90
CA GLY A 61 7.35 7.07 -1.88
C GLY A 61 6.07 7.70 -1.38
N ALA A 62 4.94 7.23 -1.92
CA ALA A 62 3.60 7.69 -1.55
C ALA A 62 2.65 6.51 -1.35
N ILE A 63 1.84 6.60 -0.30
CA ILE A 63 0.68 5.74 -0.10
C ILE A 63 -0.57 6.57 -0.39
N VAL A 64 -1.45 6.06 -1.26
CA VAL A 64 -2.70 6.73 -1.67
C VAL A 64 -3.87 5.82 -1.34
N ALA A 65 -4.85 6.37 -0.62
CA ALA A 65 -6.12 5.73 -0.36
C ALA A 65 -7.25 6.50 -1.06
N LEU A 66 -8.15 5.78 -1.70
CA LEU A 66 -9.38 6.30 -2.29
C LEU A 66 -10.57 5.54 -1.71
N VAL A 67 -11.63 6.26 -1.39
CA VAL A 67 -12.89 5.67 -0.90
C VAL A 67 -14.05 6.35 -1.64
N SER A 68 -15.03 5.56 -2.06
CA SER A 68 -16.28 6.09 -2.63
C SER A 68 -17.12 6.85 -1.57
N ASP A 69 -17.94 7.78 -2.00
CA ASP A 69 -18.80 8.58 -1.10
C ASP A 69 -19.76 7.72 -0.26
N ASP A 70 -20.22 6.59 -0.82
CA ASP A 70 -21.04 5.61 -0.12
C ASP A 70 -20.24 4.67 0.79
N ALA A 71 -18.92 4.77 0.79
CA ALA A 71 -17.99 3.92 1.53
C ALA A 71 -18.10 2.41 1.18
N LYS A 72 -18.55 2.07 -0.04
CA LYS A 72 -18.69 0.68 -0.51
C LYS A 72 -17.52 0.18 -1.34
N THR A 73 -16.70 1.09 -1.87
CA THR A 73 -15.52 0.76 -2.67
C THR A 73 -14.34 1.56 -2.17
N ALA A 74 -13.18 0.93 -2.02
CA ALA A 74 -11.94 1.62 -1.70
C ALA A 74 -10.75 0.99 -2.42
N ALA A 75 -9.71 1.81 -2.63
CA ALA A 75 -8.40 1.36 -3.10
C ALA A 75 -7.31 1.91 -2.19
N LEU A 76 -6.25 1.14 -2.04
CA LEU A 76 -5.03 1.51 -1.34
C LEU A 76 -3.83 1.11 -2.22
N VAL A 77 -2.91 2.04 -2.45
CA VAL A 77 -1.78 1.82 -3.35
C VAL A 77 -0.52 2.38 -2.71
N GLU A 78 0.58 1.65 -2.83
CA GLU A 78 1.92 2.11 -2.47
C GLU A 78 2.82 2.13 -3.70
N VAL A 79 3.33 3.33 -4.01
CA VAL A 79 4.33 3.55 -5.06
C VAL A 79 5.60 4.06 -4.41
N ASN A 80 6.72 3.37 -4.66
CA ASN A 80 8.00 3.69 -4.04
C ASN A 80 8.96 4.40 -4.99
N SER A 81 9.88 5.16 -4.41
CA SER A 81 11.05 5.82 -5.01
C SER A 81 12.29 5.63 -4.16
N GLU A 82 13.47 5.97 -4.68
CA GLU A 82 14.73 5.85 -3.91
C GLU A 82 14.82 6.93 -2.82
N THR A 83 14.31 8.16 -3.09
CA THR A 83 14.42 9.30 -2.18
C THR A 83 13.08 9.96 -1.84
N ASP A 84 13.05 10.65 -0.70
CA ASP A 84 11.90 11.47 -0.29
C ASP A 84 11.73 12.73 -1.18
N PHE A 85 12.79 13.20 -1.84
CA PHE A 85 12.71 14.30 -2.80
C PHE A 85 11.80 13.93 -3.98
N VAL A 86 11.96 12.73 -4.55
CA VAL A 86 11.08 12.23 -5.62
C VAL A 86 9.69 11.95 -5.08
N ALA A 87 9.56 11.38 -3.87
CA ALA A 87 8.27 11.13 -3.23
C ALA A 87 7.42 12.40 -3.04
N ARG A 88 8.06 13.57 -2.90
CA ARG A 88 7.38 14.88 -2.77
C ARG A 88 7.11 15.56 -4.10
N ASN A 89 7.66 15.07 -5.20
CA ASN A 89 7.47 15.64 -6.52
C ASN A 89 6.02 15.51 -6.97
N GLU A 90 5.45 16.57 -7.56
CA GLU A 90 4.06 16.61 -8.00
C GLU A 90 3.74 15.58 -9.09
N GLU A 91 4.65 15.36 -10.05
CA GLU A 91 4.45 14.36 -11.11
C GLU A 91 4.44 12.93 -10.55
N PHE A 92 5.31 12.64 -9.57
CA PHE A 92 5.33 11.36 -8.87
C PHE A 92 4.03 11.13 -8.09
N ARG A 93 3.56 12.12 -7.33
CA ARG A 93 2.28 12.04 -6.60
C ARG A 93 1.09 11.90 -7.56
N ALA A 94 1.11 12.59 -8.69
CA ALA A 94 0.09 12.47 -9.72
C ALA A 94 0.08 11.05 -10.34
N LEU A 95 1.24 10.42 -10.51
CA LEU A 95 1.32 9.01 -10.90
C LEU A 95 0.69 8.10 -9.84
N ALA A 96 1.09 8.23 -8.58
CA ALA A 96 0.55 7.40 -7.49
C ALA A 96 -0.98 7.55 -7.39
N GLN A 97 -1.51 8.77 -7.50
CA GLN A 97 -2.94 9.06 -7.52
C GLN A 97 -3.62 8.41 -8.74
N ALA A 98 -3.00 8.45 -9.90
CA ALA A 98 -3.56 7.84 -11.10
C ALA A 98 -3.56 6.31 -11.03
N VAL A 99 -2.51 5.70 -10.45
CA VAL A 99 -2.49 4.25 -10.20
C VAL A 99 -3.61 3.88 -9.21
N ALA A 100 -3.80 4.66 -8.14
CA ALA A 100 -4.89 4.45 -7.20
C ALA A 100 -6.27 4.55 -7.86
N THR A 101 -6.47 5.51 -8.78
CA THR A 101 -7.69 5.63 -9.57
C THR A 101 -7.92 4.41 -10.47
N GLN A 102 -6.86 3.87 -11.07
CA GLN A 102 -6.94 2.65 -11.87
C GLN A 102 -7.36 1.43 -11.03
N VAL A 103 -6.73 1.23 -9.88
CA VAL A 103 -7.09 0.15 -8.94
C VAL A 103 -8.53 0.30 -8.45
N PHE A 104 -8.93 1.53 -8.09
CA PHE A 104 -10.29 1.82 -7.65
C PHE A 104 -11.34 1.46 -8.71
N GLY A 105 -11.06 1.76 -9.97
CA GLY A 105 -11.94 1.47 -11.11
C GLY A 105 -11.94 0.00 -11.57
N ASP A 106 -11.03 -0.84 -11.10
CA ASP A 106 -10.92 -2.24 -11.51
C ASP A 106 -11.98 -3.12 -10.84
N ALA A 107 -13.18 -3.15 -11.44
CA ALA A 107 -14.29 -3.93 -10.90
C ALA A 107 -14.05 -5.45 -10.90
N GLY A 108 -13.06 -5.95 -11.63
CA GLY A 108 -12.69 -7.36 -11.68
C GLY A 108 -11.78 -7.80 -10.53
N PHE A 109 -11.26 -6.85 -9.75
CA PHE A 109 -10.36 -7.13 -8.63
C PHE A 109 -11.00 -6.76 -7.29
N ASP A 110 -10.90 -7.65 -6.30
CA ASP A 110 -11.30 -7.43 -4.90
C ASP A 110 -10.37 -8.22 -3.98
N GLY A 111 -9.39 -7.55 -3.38
CA GLY A 111 -8.38 -8.20 -2.54
C GLY A 111 -7.16 -7.33 -2.27
N VAL A 112 -6.07 -7.99 -1.87
CA VAL A 112 -4.76 -7.38 -1.59
C VAL A 112 -3.69 -8.08 -2.41
N VAL A 113 -2.86 -7.31 -3.08
CA VAL A 113 -1.64 -7.78 -3.76
C VAL A 113 -0.45 -7.16 -3.07
N THR A 114 0.32 -7.98 -2.35
CA THR A 114 1.47 -7.55 -1.55
C THR A 114 2.74 -7.37 -2.37
N VAL A 115 2.82 -8.04 -3.52
CA VAL A 115 3.91 -7.89 -4.51
C VAL A 115 3.27 -7.59 -5.86
N ALA A 116 3.28 -6.32 -6.28
CA ALA A 116 2.55 -5.88 -7.47
C ALA A 116 3.01 -6.55 -8.77
N GLN A 117 4.26 -7.02 -8.84
CA GLN A 117 4.81 -7.77 -9.98
C GLN A 117 4.11 -9.12 -10.20
N GLU A 118 3.52 -9.69 -9.16
CA GLU A 118 2.75 -10.95 -9.22
C GLU A 118 1.29 -10.73 -9.63
N GLY A 119 0.82 -9.45 -9.59
CA GLY A 119 -0.54 -9.08 -9.93
C GLY A 119 -0.71 -8.71 -11.41
N GLU A 120 -1.97 -8.68 -11.86
CA GLU A 120 -2.33 -8.36 -13.25
C GLU A 120 -2.35 -6.85 -13.53
N LEU A 121 -2.35 -5.99 -12.52
CA LEU A 121 -2.49 -4.53 -12.67
C LEU A 121 -1.43 -3.93 -13.61
N LEU A 122 -0.17 -4.35 -13.47
CA LEU A 122 0.92 -3.83 -14.30
C LEU A 122 0.73 -4.07 -15.79
N LYS A 123 -0.01 -5.11 -16.17
CA LYS A 123 -0.30 -5.50 -17.57
C LYS A 123 -1.52 -4.77 -18.13
N GLN A 124 -2.34 -4.18 -17.28
CA GLN A 124 -3.57 -3.50 -17.71
C GLN A 124 -3.27 -2.28 -18.58
N PRO A 125 -4.16 -1.96 -19.55
CA PRO A 125 -4.10 -0.71 -20.29
C PRO A 125 -4.15 0.50 -19.34
N TRP A 126 -3.23 1.44 -19.54
CA TRP A 126 -3.17 2.65 -18.72
C TRP A 126 -4.30 3.62 -19.06
N HIS A 127 -5.17 3.91 -18.10
CA HIS A 127 -6.36 4.74 -18.35
C HIS A 127 -6.07 6.17 -18.82
N LYS A 128 -4.87 6.71 -18.55
CA LYS A 128 -4.47 8.07 -18.97
C LYS A 128 -3.80 8.13 -20.35
N ALA A 129 -3.42 7.00 -20.94
CA ALA A 129 -2.74 7.00 -22.22
C ALA A 129 -2.99 5.71 -23.03
N PRO A 130 -3.80 5.76 -24.09
CA PRO A 130 -4.02 4.62 -24.98
C PRO A 130 -2.71 4.03 -25.50
N GLY A 131 -2.64 2.71 -25.59
CA GLY A 131 -1.46 1.99 -26.09
C GLY A 131 -0.30 1.87 -25.11
N LYS A 132 -0.47 2.29 -23.86
CA LYS A 132 0.45 2.05 -22.75
C LYS A 132 -0.17 1.12 -21.72
N THR A 133 0.68 0.45 -20.94
CA THR A 133 0.29 -0.30 -19.75
C THR A 133 0.59 0.51 -18.48
N VAL A 134 0.08 0.05 -17.33
CA VAL A 134 0.46 0.58 -16.01
C VAL A 134 1.98 0.45 -15.80
N ALA A 135 2.57 -0.70 -16.19
CA ALA A 135 4.02 -0.89 -16.14
C ALA A 135 4.79 0.15 -16.95
N ASP A 136 4.30 0.51 -18.14
CA ASP A 136 4.92 1.56 -18.96
C ASP A 136 4.89 2.91 -18.25
N ALA A 137 3.77 3.26 -17.60
CA ALA A 137 3.64 4.52 -16.86
C ALA A 137 4.63 4.60 -15.69
N VAL A 138 4.79 3.49 -14.94
CA VAL A 138 5.76 3.39 -13.84
C VAL A 138 7.20 3.50 -14.35
N LYS A 139 7.55 2.78 -15.43
CA LYS A 139 8.88 2.86 -16.06
C LYS A 139 9.19 4.26 -16.61
N GLU A 140 8.21 4.94 -17.18
CA GLU A 140 8.37 6.32 -17.66
C GLU A 140 8.66 7.28 -16.51
N ALA A 141 7.99 7.12 -15.36
CA ALA A 141 8.28 7.92 -14.17
C ALA A 141 9.71 7.68 -13.68
N SER A 142 10.16 6.41 -13.64
CA SER A 142 11.55 6.08 -13.32
C SER A 142 12.55 6.70 -14.31
N GLY A 143 12.19 6.75 -15.61
CA GLY A 143 12.99 7.39 -16.64
C GLY A 143 13.11 8.90 -16.45
N LYS A 144 12.03 9.57 -16.05
CA LYS A 144 11.96 11.03 -15.83
C LYS A 144 12.68 11.45 -14.55
N THR A 145 12.39 10.77 -13.45
CA THR A 145 12.98 11.10 -12.14
C THR A 145 14.45 10.73 -12.04
N GLY A 146 14.89 9.74 -12.81
CA GLY A 146 16.24 9.20 -12.71
C GLY A 146 16.42 8.23 -11.56
N GLU A 147 15.35 7.88 -10.85
CA GLU A 147 15.33 6.94 -9.73
C GLU A 147 14.56 5.65 -10.10
N ASN A 148 14.75 4.60 -9.33
CA ASN A 148 13.88 3.43 -9.38
C ASN A 148 12.50 3.80 -8.81
N VAL A 149 11.47 3.74 -9.65
CA VAL A 149 10.07 3.92 -9.26
C VAL A 149 9.37 2.57 -9.39
N VAL A 150 8.72 2.14 -8.32
CA VAL A 150 8.10 0.81 -8.24
C VAL A 150 6.67 0.94 -7.72
N LEU A 151 5.71 0.31 -8.41
CA LEU A 151 4.44 -0.03 -7.79
C LEU A 151 4.72 -1.22 -6.85
N ARG A 152 4.67 -0.98 -5.54
CA ARG A 152 5.05 -1.98 -4.52
C ARG A 152 3.93 -2.96 -4.27
N ARG A 153 2.75 -2.44 -3.89
CA ARG A 153 1.56 -3.22 -3.52
C ARG A 153 0.30 -2.40 -3.71
N TYR A 154 -0.83 -3.10 -3.79
CA TYR A 154 -2.13 -2.46 -3.89
C TYR A 154 -3.24 -3.33 -3.30
N ALA A 155 -4.32 -2.69 -2.88
CA ALA A 155 -5.53 -3.34 -2.43
C ALA A 155 -6.75 -2.64 -3.02
N ARG A 156 -7.80 -3.40 -3.27
CA ARG A 156 -9.12 -2.89 -3.58
C ARG A 156 -10.14 -3.70 -2.80
N PHE A 157 -11.03 -3.01 -2.12
CA PHE A 157 -12.15 -3.62 -1.42
C PHE A 157 -13.45 -3.15 -2.00
N LYS A 158 -14.38 -4.10 -2.19
CA LYS A 158 -15.79 -3.87 -2.44
C LYS A 158 -16.59 -4.48 -1.29
N SER A 159 -17.51 -3.74 -0.71
CA SER A 159 -18.28 -4.14 0.45
C SER A 159 -19.77 -3.87 0.26
N ASP A 160 -20.62 -4.72 0.82
CA ASP A 160 -22.02 -4.47 1.08
C ASP A 160 -22.26 -3.76 2.42
N GLY A 161 -21.25 -3.75 3.29
CA GLY A 161 -21.17 -3.00 4.54
C GLY A 161 -20.53 -1.62 4.36
N VAL A 162 -19.50 -1.32 5.17
CA VAL A 162 -18.75 -0.05 5.16
C VAL A 162 -17.26 -0.31 5.11
N ILE A 163 -16.56 0.44 4.26
CA ILE A 163 -15.09 0.48 4.26
C ILE A 163 -14.64 1.74 4.98
N GLY A 164 -14.00 1.56 6.14
CA GLY A 164 -13.25 2.61 6.83
C GLY A 164 -11.85 2.78 6.24
N SER A 165 -11.40 4.01 6.14
CA SER A 165 -10.04 4.33 5.70
C SER A 165 -9.38 5.31 6.65
N TYR A 166 -8.11 5.10 6.92
CA TYR A 166 -7.28 6.02 7.68
C TYR A 166 -5.92 6.19 7.00
N VAL A 167 -5.54 7.41 6.74
CA VAL A 167 -4.18 7.78 6.30
C VAL A 167 -3.54 8.60 7.40
N HIS A 168 -2.40 8.14 7.91
CA HIS A 168 -1.69 8.85 8.96
C HIS A 168 -1.15 10.19 8.44
N HIS A 169 -1.07 11.21 9.31
CA HIS A 169 -0.75 12.59 8.94
C HIS A 169 0.57 12.74 8.17
N ASN A 170 1.54 11.86 8.41
CA ASN A 170 2.82 11.85 7.70
C ASN A 170 2.78 11.12 6.33
N GLY A 171 1.62 10.55 5.95
CA GLY A 171 1.44 9.81 4.70
C GLY A 171 2.17 8.47 4.60
N ARG A 172 2.79 7.99 5.70
CA ARG A 172 3.63 6.78 5.69
C ARG A 172 2.89 5.50 6.12
N VAL A 173 1.69 5.64 6.66
CA VAL A 173 0.83 4.51 7.04
C VAL A 173 -0.58 4.79 6.55
N ALA A 174 -1.19 3.81 5.91
CA ALA A 174 -2.61 3.85 5.59
C ALA A 174 -3.26 2.48 5.76
N VAL A 175 -4.56 2.50 6.09
CA VAL A 175 -5.33 1.31 6.41
C VAL A 175 -6.70 1.40 5.74
N LEU A 176 -7.16 0.28 5.21
CA LEU A 176 -8.56 0.02 4.88
C LEU A 176 -9.11 -1.07 5.79
N VAL A 177 -10.35 -0.91 6.24
CA VAL A 177 -11.09 -1.91 7.04
C VAL A 177 -12.47 -2.10 6.45
N ASP A 178 -12.89 -3.35 6.24
CA ASP A 178 -14.22 -3.73 5.76
C ASP A 178 -15.06 -4.25 6.93
N ILE A 179 -16.16 -3.57 7.25
CA ILE A 179 -17.13 -3.93 8.31
C ILE A 179 -18.48 -4.22 7.69
N ALA A 180 -18.99 -5.43 7.90
CA ALA A 180 -20.32 -5.88 7.52
C ALA A 180 -21.36 -5.60 8.60
N GLY A 181 -22.63 -5.56 8.20
CA GLY A 181 -23.78 -5.49 9.09
C GLY A 181 -24.55 -4.17 9.04
N GLY A 182 -24.16 -3.26 8.16
CA GLY A 182 -24.88 -2.00 7.93
C GLY A 182 -23.97 -0.89 7.40
N ASP A 183 -24.53 0.32 7.26
CA ASP A 183 -23.85 1.47 6.67
C ASP A 183 -24.23 2.82 7.32
N SER A 184 -24.77 2.79 8.53
CA SER A 184 -25.11 4.00 9.28
C SER A 184 -23.88 4.87 9.57
N PRO A 185 -24.04 6.18 9.86
CA PRO A 185 -22.95 7.05 10.27
C PRO A 185 -22.14 6.49 11.44
N ALA A 186 -22.78 5.88 12.44
CA ALA A 186 -22.09 5.27 13.59
C ALA A 186 -21.19 4.11 13.17
N ILE A 187 -21.61 3.30 12.17
CA ILE A 187 -20.78 2.20 11.64
C ILE A 187 -19.59 2.76 10.84
N LYS A 188 -19.77 3.88 10.12
CA LYS A 188 -18.66 4.58 9.45
C LYS A 188 -17.63 5.10 10.45
N GLU A 189 -18.08 5.67 11.57
CA GLU A 189 -17.21 6.11 12.67
C GLU A 189 -16.45 4.95 13.32
N LEU A 190 -17.13 3.82 13.55
CA LEU A 190 -16.50 2.59 14.02
C LEU A 190 -15.41 2.12 13.07
N ALA A 191 -15.71 2.04 11.76
CA ALA A 191 -14.76 1.59 10.76
C ALA A 191 -13.52 2.50 10.70
N TYR A 192 -13.72 3.80 10.82
CA TYR A 192 -12.61 4.77 10.94
C TYR A 192 -11.80 4.57 12.22
N ALA A 193 -12.45 4.36 13.37
CA ALA A 193 -11.79 4.13 14.66
C ALA A 193 -10.95 2.83 14.66
N VAL A 194 -11.48 1.76 14.06
CA VAL A 194 -10.75 0.49 13.88
C VAL A 194 -9.56 0.66 12.93
N ALA A 195 -9.73 1.42 11.82
CA ALA A 195 -8.62 1.72 10.91
C ALA A 195 -7.50 2.50 11.61
N GLN A 196 -7.84 3.47 12.47
CA GLN A 196 -6.86 4.19 13.29
C GLN A 196 -6.11 3.29 14.27
N HIS A 197 -6.82 2.36 14.92
CA HIS A 197 -6.22 1.39 15.82
C HIS A 197 -5.19 0.50 15.10
N ILE A 198 -5.55 -0.05 13.94
CA ILE A 198 -4.64 -0.86 13.11
C ILE A 198 -3.44 -0.04 12.63
N ALA A 199 -3.65 1.23 12.27
CA ALA A 199 -2.57 2.12 11.84
C ALA A 199 -1.57 2.39 12.96
N ALA A 200 -2.04 2.52 14.19
CA ALA A 200 -1.19 2.75 15.37
C ALA A 200 -0.26 1.56 15.65
N GLY A 201 -0.68 0.33 15.32
CA GLY A 201 0.12 -0.88 15.51
C GLY A 201 0.47 -1.16 16.97
N VAL A 202 -0.43 -0.84 17.90
CA VAL A 202 -0.23 -0.99 19.36
C VAL A 202 -1.25 -1.97 19.93
N PRO A 203 -0.79 -3.00 20.69
CA PRO A 203 0.60 -3.31 21.07
C PRO A 203 1.45 -3.83 19.91
N LYS A 204 0.82 -4.37 18.85
CA LYS A 204 1.43 -4.86 17.62
C LYS A 204 0.48 -4.68 16.45
N VAL A 205 1.03 -4.70 15.23
CA VAL A 205 0.20 -4.82 14.02
C VAL A 205 -0.50 -6.18 14.06
N PRO A 206 -1.84 -6.23 13.93
CA PRO A 206 -2.56 -7.50 13.97
C PRO A 206 -2.13 -8.44 12.82
N LEU A 207 -1.91 -9.71 13.15
CA LEU A 207 -1.64 -10.77 12.16
C LEU A 207 -2.93 -11.32 11.54
N GLY A 208 -4.07 -11.12 12.23
CA GLY A 208 -5.37 -11.57 11.80
C GLY A 208 -6.48 -10.86 12.57
N ILE A 209 -7.72 -11.08 12.17
CA ILE A 209 -8.90 -10.50 12.82
C ILE A 209 -9.28 -11.31 14.04
N VAL A 210 -9.33 -12.63 13.90
CA VAL A 210 -9.61 -13.62 14.93
C VAL A 210 -8.39 -14.53 15.13
N ARG A 211 -8.37 -15.31 16.22
CA ARG A 211 -7.24 -16.19 16.55
C ARG A 211 -6.96 -17.22 15.47
N GLU A 212 -8.02 -17.69 14.82
CA GLU A 212 -8.00 -18.67 13.74
C GLU A 212 -7.30 -18.17 12.48
N ASP A 213 -7.22 -16.85 12.29
CA ASP A 213 -6.53 -16.23 11.14
C ASP A 213 -5.00 -16.20 11.33
N VAL A 214 -4.53 -16.37 12.59
CA VAL A 214 -3.08 -16.35 12.87
C VAL A 214 -2.46 -17.65 12.36
N PRO A 215 -1.44 -17.59 11.47
CA PRO A 215 -0.83 -18.79 10.92
C PRO A 215 -0.30 -19.72 12.02
N THR A 216 -0.73 -20.98 11.99
CA THR A 216 -0.37 -22.00 13.00
C THR A 216 1.14 -22.12 13.19
N ALA A 217 1.92 -22.04 12.10
CA ALA A 217 3.38 -22.09 12.16
C ALA A 217 4.00 -20.95 13.00
N ILE A 218 3.38 -19.77 13.01
CA ILE A 218 3.83 -18.65 13.87
C ILE A 218 3.55 -18.99 15.34
N VAL A 219 2.33 -19.47 15.63
CA VAL A 219 1.92 -19.84 17.00
C VAL A 219 2.79 -20.97 17.56
N GLU A 220 3.05 -22.00 16.75
CA GLU A 220 3.90 -23.14 17.16
C GLU A 220 5.35 -22.69 17.43
N ARG A 221 5.89 -21.82 16.59
CA ARG A 221 7.23 -21.26 16.83
C ARG A 221 7.29 -20.45 18.13
N GLU A 222 6.32 -19.58 18.37
CA GLU A 222 6.25 -18.78 19.60
C GLU A 222 6.06 -19.70 20.83
N ARG A 223 5.19 -20.73 20.75
CA ARG A 223 5.02 -21.73 21.81
C ARG A 223 6.34 -22.43 22.14
N GLY A 224 7.12 -22.85 21.13
CA GLY A 224 8.43 -23.47 21.36
C GLY A 224 9.41 -22.55 22.09
N ILE A 225 9.41 -21.26 21.74
CA ILE A 225 10.22 -20.23 22.44
C ILE A 225 9.78 -20.11 23.90
N TYR A 226 8.48 -20.04 24.16
CA TYR A 226 7.93 -19.93 25.52
C TYR A 226 8.20 -21.17 26.36
N GLU A 227 8.15 -22.37 25.77
CA GLU A 227 8.53 -23.62 26.46
C GLU A 227 10.00 -23.64 26.88
N GLU A 228 10.90 -23.18 26.01
CA GLU A 228 12.32 -23.07 26.35
C GLU A 228 12.55 -22.04 27.46
N GLN A 229 11.93 -20.87 27.36
CA GLN A 229 11.99 -19.84 28.42
C GLN A 229 11.45 -20.35 29.73
N ALA A 230 10.32 -21.08 29.72
CA ALA A 230 9.73 -21.65 30.92
C ALA A 230 10.66 -22.67 31.57
N ARG A 231 11.26 -23.60 30.81
CA ARG A 231 12.25 -24.57 31.31
C ARG A 231 13.46 -23.88 31.95
N ASN A 232 13.94 -22.80 31.33
CA ASN A 232 15.11 -22.06 31.84
C ASN A 232 14.78 -21.13 33.03
N SER A 233 13.48 -20.97 33.38
CA SER A 233 13.04 -20.06 34.46
C SER A 233 13.28 -20.60 35.87
N GLY A 234 13.68 -21.87 36.05
CA GLY A 234 13.85 -22.53 37.35
C GLY A 234 12.55 -22.78 38.12
N LYS A 235 11.39 -22.60 37.45
CA LYS A 235 10.08 -22.85 38.09
C LYS A 235 9.74 -24.33 38.10
N PRO A 236 8.90 -24.79 39.09
CA PRO A 236 8.47 -26.18 39.18
C PRO A 236 7.81 -26.68 37.89
N GLU A 237 8.13 -27.92 37.50
CA GLU A 237 7.71 -28.53 36.24
C GLU A 237 6.18 -28.57 36.07
N ASN A 238 5.45 -28.77 37.16
CA ASN A 238 3.99 -28.86 37.19
C ASN A 238 3.27 -27.55 36.82
N ILE A 239 3.96 -26.40 36.80
CA ILE A 239 3.38 -25.11 36.40
C ILE A 239 3.86 -24.60 35.04
N LEU A 240 4.90 -25.24 34.45
CA LEU A 240 5.49 -24.79 33.19
C LEU A 240 4.46 -24.74 32.07
N ALA A 241 3.64 -25.77 31.90
CA ALA A 241 2.57 -25.80 30.88
C ALA A 241 1.60 -24.62 31.03
N LYS A 242 1.18 -24.31 32.27
CA LYS A 242 0.28 -23.17 32.54
C LYS A 242 0.94 -21.83 32.22
N ILE A 243 2.25 -21.70 32.42
CA ILE A 243 3.00 -20.50 32.04
C ILE A 243 3.03 -20.34 30.53
N VAL A 244 3.35 -21.42 29.80
CA VAL A 244 3.38 -21.42 28.34
C VAL A 244 2.02 -21.06 27.76
N ASP A 245 0.94 -21.68 28.24
CA ASP A 245 -0.42 -21.38 27.80
C ASP A 245 -0.81 -19.93 28.09
N GLY A 246 -0.39 -19.37 29.22
CA GLY A 246 -0.57 -17.95 29.53
C GLY A 246 0.16 -17.04 28.57
N GLN A 247 1.39 -17.38 28.19
CA GLN A 247 2.17 -16.61 27.20
C GLN A 247 1.58 -16.71 25.79
N VAL A 248 1.11 -17.88 25.37
CA VAL A 248 0.42 -18.07 24.09
C VAL A 248 -0.90 -17.28 24.05
N ASN A 249 -1.67 -17.27 25.15
CA ASN A 249 -2.86 -16.44 25.25
C ASN A 249 -2.52 -14.95 25.11
N LYS A 250 -1.46 -14.49 25.79
CA LYS A 250 -0.98 -13.11 25.67
C LYS A 250 -0.52 -12.79 24.24
N PHE A 251 0.14 -13.74 23.57
CA PHE A 251 0.51 -13.61 22.16
C PHE A 251 -0.72 -13.35 21.29
N TYR A 252 -1.81 -14.12 21.46
CA TYR A 252 -3.05 -13.89 20.73
C TYR A 252 -3.68 -12.53 21.04
N GLU A 253 -3.72 -12.13 22.32
CA GLU A 253 -4.23 -10.81 22.72
C GLU A 253 -3.48 -9.67 22.04
N ASP A 254 -2.17 -9.81 21.84
CA ASP A 254 -1.33 -8.79 21.25
C ASP A 254 -1.35 -8.80 19.70
N ASN A 255 -1.64 -9.95 19.07
CA ASN A 255 -1.50 -10.13 17.63
C ASN A 255 -2.83 -10.39 16.90
N THR A 256 -3.98 -10.43 17.60
CA THR A 256 -5.31 -10.64 17.01
C THR A 256 -6.16 -9.39 17.17
N LEU A 257 -6.62 -8.80 16.08
CA LEU A 257 -7.30 -7.51 16.08
C LEU A 257 -8.44 -7.42 17.10
N LEU A 258 -9.34 -8.41 17.10
CA LEU A 258 -10.51 -8.35 18.00
C LEU A 258 -10.17 -8.51 19.47
N ASP A 259 -9.03 -9.13 19.81
CA ASP A 259 -8.60 -9.34 21.18
C ASP A 259 -7.71 -8.18 21.70
N GLN A 260 -7.18 -7.34 20.81
CA GLN A 260 -6.40 -6.15 21.19
C GLN A 260 -7.23 -5.15 21.96
N LYS A 261 -6.60 -4.47 22.93
CA LYS A 261 -7.17 -3.32 23.61
C LYS A 261 -7.22 -2.12 22.67
N TRP A 262 -8.34 -1.38 22.68
CA TRP A 262 -8.50 -0.23 21.82
C TRP A 262 -7.50 0.88 22.18
N VAL A 263 -6.78 1.38 21.22
CA VAL A 263 -5.70 2.37 21.41
C VAL A 263 -6.14 3.67 22.11
N ARG A 264 -7.42 4.03 22.02
CA ARG A 264 -7.97 5.23 22.67
C ARG A 264 -8.59 4.97 24.06
N ASP A 265 -8.90 3.72 24.36
CA ASP A 265 -9.52 3.29 25.63
C ASP A 265 -9.17 1.83 25.89
N ASP A 266 -8.12 1.59 26.69
CA ASP A 266 -7.58 0.27 27.01
C ASP A 266 -8.47 -0.56 27.95
N THR A 267 -9.56 0.02 28.44
CA THR A 267 -10.57 -0.72 29.21
C THR A 267 -11.43 -1.62 28.32
N LYS A 268 -11.49 -1.34 27.00
CA LYS A 268 -12.26 -2.08 26.00
C LYS A 268 -11.33 -2.80 25.01
N SER A 269 -11.72 -4.01 24.58
CA SER A 269 -11.14 -4.63 23.39
C SER A 269 -11.83 -4.12 22.12
N ILE A 270 -11.18 -4.33 20.96
CA ILE A 270 -11.82 -4.06 19.67
C ILE A 270 -13.08 -4.89 19.49
N ARG A 271 -13.11 -6.13 19.96
CA ARG A 271 -14.31 -6.99 20.00
C ARG A 271 -15.46 -6.31 20.76
N GLN A 272 -15.17 -5.73 21.93
CA GLN A 272 -16.16 -5.03 22.71
C GLN A 272 -16.65 -3.77 22.01
N LEU A 273 -15.72 -3.00 21.39
CA LEU A 273 -16.05 -1.81 20.62
C LEU A 273 -17.02 -2.13 19.47
N VAL A 274 -16.73 -3.19 18.69
CA VAL A 274 -17.60 -3.65 17.57
C VAL A 274 -18.97 -4.12 18.09
N ALA A 275 -18.99 -4.87 19.21
CA ALA A 275 -20.23 -5.35 19.79
C ALA A 275 -21.11 -4.23 20.35
N ASP A 276 -20.52 -3.20 21.00
CA ASP A 276 -21.23 -2.05 21.53
C ASP A 276 -21.86 -1.24 20.38
N ALA A 277 -21.08 -0.95 19.32
CA ALA A 277 -21.59 -0.25 18.13
C ALA A 277 -22.68 -1.05 17.41
N GLY A 278 -22.58 -2.39 17.38
CA GLY A 278 -23.61 -3.26 16.83
C GLY A 278 -24.92 -3.19 17.60
N LYS A 279 -24.87 -3.15 18.95
CA LYS A 279 -26.05 -2.96 19.79
C LYS A 279 -26.71 -1.61 19.54
N GLU A 280 -25.93 -0.53 19.47
CA GLU A 280 -26.43 0.81 19.18
C GLU A 280 -27.08 0.91 17.78
N ALA A 281 -26.48 0.25 16.79
CA ALA A 281 -27.00 0.20 15.43
C ALA A 281 -28.16 -0.79 15.23
N GLY A 282 -28.46 -1.64 16.23
CA GLY A 282 -29.44 -2.73 16.09
C GLY A 282 -29.02 -3.80 15.05
N ALA A 283 -27.73 -4.01 14.84
CA ALA A 283 -27.20 -4.87 13.81
C ALA A 283 -26.02 -5.73 14.34
N ALA A 284 -25.85 -6.92 13.77
CA ALA A 284 -24.67 -7.75 14.01
C ALA A 284 -23.52 -7.26 13.12
N LEU A 285 -22.51 -6.62 13.70
CA LEU A 285 -21.36 -6.11 12.98
C LEU A 285 -20.20 -7.12 12.97
N THR A 286 -19.52 -7.24 11.84
CA THR A 286 -18.39 -8.13 11.66
C THR A 286 -17.27 -7.40 10.91
N VAL A 287 -16.07 -7.37 11.47
CA VAL A 287 -14.86 -6.99 10.74
C VAL A 287 -14.50 -8.15 9.83
N ARG A 288 -14.51 -7.95 8.51
CA ARG A 288 -14.26 -9.01 7.51
C ARG A 288 -12.80 -9.12 7.13
N ARG A 289 -12.17 -7.97 6.91
CA ARG A 289 -10.79 -7.88 6.42
C ARG A 289 -10.23 -6.47 6.63
N PHE A 290 -8.92 -6.37 6.57
CA PHE A 290 -8.22 -5.09 6.52
C PHE A 290 -7.00 -5.19 5.60
N ALA A 291 -6.53 -4.05 5.14
CA ALA A 291 -5.22 -3.88 4.51
C ALA A 291 -4.51 -2.73 5.21
N ARG A 292 -3.25 -2.95 5.60
CA ARG A 292 -2.38 -1.94 6.18
C ARG A 292 -1.11 -1.86 5.36
N PHE A 293 -0.81 -0.68 4.85
CA PHE A 293 0.44 -0.39 4.18
C PHE A 293 1.23 0.61 5.00
N GLN A 294 2.49 0.30 5.23
CA GLN A 294 3.44 1.19 5.86
C GLN A 294 4.65 1.34 4.95
N MET A 295 5.00 2.56 4.66
CA MET A 295 6.14 2.91 3.82
C MET A 295 7.43 2.30 4.35
N GLY A 296 8.17 1.58 3.49
CA GLY A 296 9.43 0.94 3.84
C GLY A 296 9.30 -0.37 4.64
N GLU A 297 8.08 -0.91 4.82
CA GLU A 297 7.84 -2.24 5.39
C GLU A 297 8.01 -3.30 4.29
N GLU A 298 8.77 -4.38 4.61
CA GLU A 298 8.98 -5.53 3.69
C GLU A 298 7.81 -6.50 3.68
#